data_3c7c6f4eac136d02e41b342e1a98e090
#
_entry.id   3c7c6f4eac136d02e41b342e1a98e090
#
_cell.length_a   1.000
_cell.length_b   1.000
_cell.length_c   1.000
_cell.angle_alpha   90.00
_cell.angle_beta   90.00
_cell.angle_gamma   90.00
#
_symmetry.space_group_name_H-M   'P 1'
#
loop_
_entity.id
_entity.type
_entity.pdbx_description
1 polymer ?
#
loop_
_entity_poly.entity_id
_entity_poly.type
_entity_poly.pdbx_seq_one_letter_code
_entity_poly.pdbx_strand_id
1 'polypeptide(L)'
;KNVTIRSLIFISVIIGFFALGLMVYYYGFQHNDAENEKLVSYFKGLFGYYVLSYVVRILYSFDVKDFFKNSWHEFVLLLLLTIDATGFYFFDSNLLQGLFKSLGSNNPQGWYVIFMQSYLLILAYFEVGKININLSKIRLNPAILFILIFAGIIFGGAGMLMLPEMTNASVDSDWDFIDAVFTSASATCVTGLMVEETGTFFTFQGQLVLMFLIKLGGLN
;
A
#
# COMPACT_ATOMS: atom_id res chain seq x y z
N LYS A 1 27.31 -10.27 -9.77
CA LYS A 1 25.93 -10.34 -10.28
C LYS A 1 24.92 -10.69 -9.18
N ASN A 2 25.13 -11.75 -8.40
CA ASN A 2 24.20 -12.12 -7.31
C ASN A 2 24.12 -11.06 -6.19
N VAL A 3 25.21 -10.36 -5.90
CA VAL A 3 25.24 -9.28 -4.92
C VAL A 3 24.42 -8.09 -5.42
N THR A 4 24.58 -7.71 -6.68
CA THR A 4 23.85 -6.57 -7.30
C THR A 4 22.35 -6.82 -7.32
N ILE A 5 21.90 -8.05 -7.67
CA ILE A 5 20.49 -8.40 -7.66
C ILE A 5 19.91 -8.37 -6.23
N ARG A 6 20.65 -8.87 -5.24
CA ARG A 6 20.22 -8.83 -3.83
C ARG A 6 20.13 -7.41 -3.28
N SER A 7 21.11 -6.54 -3.63
CA SER A 7 21.05 -5.14 -3.21
C SER A 7 19.87 -4.40 -3.86
N LEU A 8 19.58 -4.67 -5.13
CA LEU A 8 18.39 -4.11 -5.80
C LEU A 8 17.08 -4.54 -5.14
N ILE A 9 16.95 -5.83 -4.80
CA ILE A 9 15.76 -6.32 -4.07
C ILE A 9 15.62 -5.62 -2.72
N PHE A 10 16.70 -5.49 -1.97
CA PHE A 10 16.69 -4.83 -0.67
C PHE A 10 16.27 -3.34 -0.78
N ILE A 11 16.83 -2.62 -1.76
CA ILE A 11 16.46 -1.22 -2.03
C ILE A 11 15.00 -1.14 -2.47
N SER A 12 14.52 -2.04 -3.33
CA SER A 12 13.11 -2.07 -3.76
C SER A 12 12.14 -2.28 -2.60
N VAL A 13 12.52 -3.07 -1.61
CA VAL A 13 11.69 -3.26 -0.40
C VAL A 13 11.65 -2.01 0.45
N ILE A 14 12.79 -1.31 0.64
CA ILE A 14 12.80 -0.03 1.37
C ILE A 14 11.90 0.98 0.66
N ILE A 15 11.99 1.05 -0.67
CA ILE A 15 11.14 1.92 -1.49
C ILE A 15 9.66 1.51 -1.39
N GLY A 16 9.36 0.21 -1.28
CA GLY A 16 8.02 -0.28 -1.02
C GLY A 16 7.45 0.20 0.31
N PHE A 17 8.24 0.15 1.38
CA PHE A 17 7.85 0.73 2.67
C PHE A 17 7.67 2.25 2.61
N PHE A 18 8.51 2.94 1.85
CA PHE A 18 8.34 4.38 1.63
C PHE A 18 7.05 4.69 0.84
N ALA A 19 6.72 3.89 -0.16
CA ALA A 19 5.47 4.01 -0.90
C ALA A 19 4.24 3.81 0.01
N LEU A 20 4.29 2.82 0.92
CA LEU A 20 3.26 2.62 1.93
C LEU A 20 3.11 3.85 2.85
N GLY A 21 4.23 4.40 3.34
CA GLY A 21 4.23 5.62 4.15
C GLY A 21 3.63 6.82 3.40
N LEU A 22 3.96 6.99 2.12
CA LEU A 22 3.34 8.03 1.28
C LEU A 22 1.84 7.82 1.08
N MET A 23 1.37 6.57 0.97
CA MET A 23 -0.07 6.29 0.89
C MET A 23 -0.79 6.64 2.20
N VAL A 24 -0.22 6.25 3.33
CA VAL A 24 -0.76 6.60 4.65
C VAL A 24 -0.80 8.13 4.81
N TYR A 25 0.22 8.84 4.35
CA TYR A 25 0.24 10.30 4.35
C TYR A 25 -0.83 10.88 3.43
N TYR A 26 -0.97 10.35 2.20
CA TYR A 26 -1.96 10.83 1.21
C TYR A 26 -3.41 10.71 1.69
N TYR A 27 -3.76 9.63 2.39
CA TYR A 27 -5.12 9.39 2.87
C TYR A 27 -5.35 9.85 4.32
N GLY A 28 -4.29 10.08 5.08
CA GLY A 28 -4.38 10.42 6.50
C GLY A 28 -4.44 11.90 6.81
N PHE A 29 -4.03 12.76 5.87
CA PHE A 29 -3.93 14.21 6.07
C PHE A 29 -4.65 14.97 4.97
N GLN A 30 -5.15 16.17 5.31
CA GLN A 30 -5.70 17.10 4.33
C GLN A 30 -4.59 17.73 3.50
N HIS A 31 -4.80 17.79 2.20
CA HIS A 31 -3.84 18.35 1.26
C HIS A 31 -4.47 19.40 0.38
N ASN A 32 -3.70 20.44 0.06
CA ASN A 32 -4.06 21.40 -0.98
C ASN A 32 -3.85 20.79 -2.37
N ASP A 33 -4.53 21.33 -3.40
CA ASP A 33 -4.42 20.85 -4.78
C ASP A 33 -2.96 20.77 -5.27
N ALA A 34 -2.13 21.78 -4.92
CA ALA A 34 -0.71 21.80 -5.27
C ALA A 34 0.12 20.70 -4.56
N GLU A 35 -0.27 20.29 -3.36
CA GLU A 35 0.37 19.18 -2.63
C GLU A 35 -0.08 17.83 -3.20
N ASN A 36 -1.34 17.70 -3.56
CA ASN A 36 -1.87 16.52 -4.24
C ASN A 36 -1.13 16.25 -5.56
N GLU A 37 -0.88 17.26 -6.38
CA GLU A 37 -0.11 17.13 -7.61
C GLU A 37 1.33 16.65 -7.34
N LYS A 38 1.99 17.19 -6.31
CA LYS A 38 3.34 16.75 -5.91
C LYS A 38 3.33 15.30 -5.44
N LEU A 39 2.36 14.89 -4.62
CA LEU A 39 2.24 13.52 -4.14
C LEU A 39 2.02 12.53 -5.30
N VAL A 40 1.15 12.87 -6.24
CA VAL A 40 0.96 12.08 -7.46
C VAL A 40 2.25 12.00 -8.28
N SER A 41 3.03 13.08 -8.33
CA SER A 41 4.35 13.07 -8.98
C SER A 41 5.34 12.14 -8.28
N TYR A 42 5.34 12.09 -6.93
CA TYR A 42 6.16 11.12 -6.19
C TYR A 42 5.75 9.67 -6.49
N PHE A 43 4.46 9.36 -6.55
CA PHE A 43 4.00 8.02 -6.96
C PHE A 43 4.48 7.65 -8.37
N LYS A 44 4.44 8.58 -9.32
CA LYS A 44 4.98 8.39 -10.68
C LYS A 44 6.49 8.13 -10.65
N GLY A 45 7.24 8.85 -9.79
CA GLY A 45 8.67 8.65 -9.59
C GLY A 45 9.01 7.27 -9.02
N LEU A 46 8.27 6.81 -8.01
CA LEU A 46 8.41 5.47 -7.44
C LEU A 46 8.15 4.39 -8.49
N PHE A 47 7.13 4.58 -9.32
CA PHE A 47 6.85 3.69 -10.43
C PHE A 47 8.03 3.64 -11.42
N GLY A 48 8.57 4.79 -11.84
CA GLY A 48 9.75 4.86 -12.70
C GLY A 48 10.94 4.06 -12.14
N TYR A 49 11.15 4.12 -10.82
CA TYR A 49 12.18 3.31 -10.15
C TYR A 49 11.91 1.80 -10.31
N TYR A 50 10.68 1.32 -10.11
CA TYR A 50 10.37 -0.11 -10.27
C TYR A 50 10.58 -0.58 -11.71
N VAL A 51 10.21 0.22 -12.71
CA VAL A 51 10.48 -0.08 -14.12
C VAL A 51 11.99 -0.20 -14.37
N LEU A 52 12.76 0.78 -13.91
CA LEU A 52 14.22 0.79 -14.06
C LEU A 52 14.87 -0.40 -13.35
N SER A 53 14.45 -0.68 -12.12
CA SER A 53 14.92 -1.84 -11.36
C SER A 53 14.66 -3.17 -12.10
N TYR A 54 13.47 -3.31 -12.71
CA TYR A 54 13.11 -4.49 -13.47
C TYR A 54 13.98 -4.65 -14.73
N VAL A 55 14.17 -3.56 -15.48
CA VAL A 55 15.04 -3.55 -16.69
C VAL A 55 16.48 -3.93 -16.32
N VAL A 56 17.02 -3.35 -15.25
CA VAL A 56 18.37 -3.69 -14.76
C VAL A 56 18.45 -5.17 -14.39
N ARG A 57 17.43 -5.76 -13.74
CA ARG A 57 17.40 -7.19 -13.40
C ARG A 57 17.40 -8.10 -14.64
N ILE A 58 16.66 -7.72 -15.69
CA ILE A 58 16.68 -8.45 -16.97
C ILE A 58 18.09 -8.45 -17.56
N LEU A 59 18.74 -7.28 -17.63
CA LEU A 59 20.08 -7.13 -18.19
C LEU A 59 21.15 -7.92 -17.42
N TYR A 60 20.97 -8.08 -16.10
CA TYR A 60 21.89 -8.82 -15.23
C TYR A 60 21.50 -10.30 -15.07
N SER A 61 20.37 -10.76 -15.59
CA SER A 61 19.96 -12.17 -15.57
C SER A 61 20.82 -13.00 -16.53
N PHE A 62 21.18 -14.22 -16.12
CA PHE A 62 21.92 -15.17 -16.95
C PHE A 62 21.01 -15.91 -17.94
N ASP A 63 19.77 -16.14 -17.52
CA ASP A 63 18.77 -16.87 -18.31
C ASP A 63 17.46 -16.07 -18.35
N VAL A 64 17.28 -15.37 -19.46
CA VAL A 64 16.13 -14.48 -19.65
C VAL A 64 14.82 -15.25 -19.68
N LYS A 65 14.84 -16.50 -20.18
CA LYS A 65 13.62 -17.35 -20.27
C LYS A 65 13.15 -17.77 -18.88
N ASP A 66 14.06 -18.20 -18.02
CA ASP A 66 13.73 -18.59 -16.63
C ASP A 66 13.32 -17.39 -15.80
N PHE A 67 13.95 -16.22 -16.05
CA PHE A 67 13.55 -14.97 -15.41
C PHE A 67 12.10 -14.60 -15.78
N PHE A 68 11.74 -14.61 -17.06
CA PHE A 68 10.38 -14.32 -17.51
C PHE A 68 9.36 -15.33 -16.97
N LYS A 69 9.69 -16.61 -16.94
CA LYS A 69 8.80 -17.64 -16.41
C LYS A 69 8.50 -17.46 -14.91
N ASN A 70 9.49 -16.97 -14.15
CA ASN A 70 9.35 -16.81 -12.69
C ASN A 70 8.83 -15.42 -12.28
N SER A 71 8.92 -14.41 -13.16
CA SER A 71 8.54 -13.00 -12.90
C SER A 71 7.53 -12.46 -13.91
N TRP A 72 6.75 -13.35 -14.58
CA TRP A 72 5.81 -12.93 -15.63
C TRP A 72 4.72 -11.99 -15.12
N HIS A 73 4.29 -12.14 -13.87
CA HIS A 73 3.32 -11.26 -13.21
C HIS A 73 3.82 -9.81 -13.15
N GLU A 74 5.10 -9.63 -12.75
CA GLU A 74 5.72 -8.31 -12.70
C GLU A 74 5.84 -7.71 -14.09
N PHE A 75 6.19 -8.54 -15.09
CA PHE A 75 6.28 -8.10 -16.48
C PHE A 75 4.93 -7.60 -17.01
N VAL A 76 3.85 -8.35 -16.80
CA VAL A 76 2.51 -7.97 -17.25
C VAL A 76 2.08 -6.67 -16.57
N LEU A 77 2.32 -6.57 -15.27
CA LEU A 77 2.02 -5.37 -14.50
C LEU A 77 2.81 -4.16 -15.01
N LEU A 78 4.13 -4.29 -15.21
CA LEU A 78 4.97 -3.20 -15.74
C LEU A 78 4.61 -2.83 -17.17
N LEU A 79 4.24 -3.80 -18.00
CA LEU A 79 3.82 -3.57 -19.39
C LEU A 79 2.53 -2.74 -19.44
N LEU A 80 1.54 -3.07 -18.63
CA LEU A 80 0.29 -2.31 -18.54
C LEU A 80 0.53 -0.82 -18.24
N LEU A 81 1.40 -0.52 -17.29
CA LEU A 81 1.69 0.86 -16.92
C LEU A 81 2.65 1.59 -17.87
N THR A 82 3.59 0.87 -18.50
CA THR A 82 4.41 1.50 -19.53
C THR A 82 3.57 1.89 -20.75
N ILE A 83 2.55 1.12 -21.09
CA ILE A 83 1.58 1.47 -22.13
C ILE A 83 0.80 2.74 -21.73
N ASP A 84 0.34 2.85 -20.48
CA ASP A 84 -0.38 4.04 -20.00
C ASP A 84 0.52 5.29 -19.97
N ALA A 85 1.76 5.14 -19.49
CA ALA A 85 2.75 6.22 -19.47
C ALA A 85 3.14 6.69 -20.88
N THR A 86 3.29 5.77 -21.83
CA THR A 86 3.56 6.13 -23.23
C THR A 86 2.34 6.75 -23.91
N GLY A 87 1.12 6.30 -23.59
CA GLY A 87 -0.12 6.91 -24.03
C GLY A 87 -0.24 8.37 -23.61
N PHE A 88 0.13 8.68 -22.37
CA PHE A 88 0.18 10.06 -21.88
C PHE A 88 1.19 10.93 -22.64
N TYR A 89 2.39 10.38 -22.92
CA TYR A 89 3.46 11.13 -23.57
C TYR A 89 3.20 11.41 -25.06
N PHE A 90 2.56 10.45 -25.79
CA PHE A 90 2.36 10.56 -27.23
C PHE A 90 0.97 11.11 -27.61
N PHE A 91 -0.06 10.91 -26.80
CA PHE A 91 -1.45 11.22 -27.13
C PHE A 91 -2.08 12.23 -26.19
N ASP A 92 -1.32 12.78 -25.21
CA ASP A 92 -1.83 13.72 -24.18
C ASP A 92 -3.08 13.18 -23.44
N SER A 93 -3.31 11.89 -23.51
CA SER A 93 -4.43 11.20 -22.88
C SER A 93 -3.97 9.96 -22.15
N ASN A 94 -4.25 9.88 -20.85
CA ASN A 94 -4.08 8.66 -20.09
C ASN A 94 -5.10 7.63 -20.60
N LEU A 95 -4.64 6.53 -21.17
CA LEU A 95 -5.51 5.46 -21.69
C LEU A 95 -6.42 4.92 -20.58
N LEU A 96 -5.88 4.75 -19.37
CA LEU A 96 -6.65 4.32 -18.21
C LEU A 96 -7.70 5.36 -17.79
N GLN A 97 -7.38 6.66 -17.80
CA GLN A 97 -8.39 7.70 -17.54
C GLN A 97 -9.49 7.70 -18.61
N GLY A 98 -9.12 7.47 -19.87
CA GLY A 98 -10.08 7.32 -20.95
C GLY A 98 -11.02 6.13 -20.75
N LEU A 99 -10.50 4.99 -20.30
CA LEU A 99 -11.27 3.80 -19.95
C LEU A 99 -12.21 4.07 -18.75
N PHE A 100 -11.74 4.71 -17.68
CA PHE A 100 -12.59 5.06 -16.54
C PHE A 100 -13.69 6.05 -16.92
N LYS A 101 -13.40 7.00 -17.81
CA LYS A 101 -14.40 7.93 -18.36
C LYS A 101 -15.44 7.21 -19.22
N SER A 102 -15.03 6.25 -20.04
CA SER A 102 -15.95 5.43 -20.87
C SER A 102 -16.82 4.48 -20.04
N LEU A 103 -16.35 4.07 -18.85
CA LEU A 103 -17.11 3.28 -17.87
C LEU A 103 -18.09 4.13 -17.04
N GLY A 104 -18.22 5.44 -17.35
CA GLY A 104 -19.20 6.33 -16.70
C GLY A 104 -18.75 6.85 -15.32
N SER A 105 -17.46 6.84 -15.02
CA SER A 105 -16.95 7.36 -13.75
C SER A 105 -17.02 8.90 -13.70
N ASN A 106 -17.59 9.44 -12.64
CA ASN A 106 -17.68 10.89 -12.39
C ASN A 106 -16.32 11.50 -12.00
N ASN A 107 -15.37 10.70 -11.53
CA ASN A 107 -14.03 11.14 -11.13
C ASN A 107 -12.92 10.21 -11.69
N PRO A 108 -12.58 10.32 -12.98
CA PRO A 108 -11.59 9.46 -13.62
C PRO A 108 -10.17 9.66 -13.07
N GLN A 109 -9.85 10.88 -12.56
CA GLN A 109 -8.53 11.16 -11.95
C GLN A 109 -8.37 10.43 -10.62
N GLY A 110 -9.37 10.43 -9.77
CA GLY A 110 -9.34 9.70 -8.50
C GLY A 110 -9.15 8.20 -8.70
N TRP A 111 -9.87 7.60 -9.64
CA TRP A 111 -9.71 6.19 -9.99
C TRP A 111 -8.32 5.85 -10.53
N TYR A 112 -7.73 6.74 -11.32
CA TYR A 112 -6.37 6.59 -11.81
C TYR A 112 -5.35 6.55 -10.66
N VAL A 113 -5.47 7.45 -9.68
CA VAL A 113 -4.60 7.48 -8.49
C VAL A 113 -4.75 6.20 -7.67
N ILE A 114 -5.98 5.75 -7.41
CA ILE A 114 -6.25 4.49 -6.68
C ILE A 114 -5.62 3.30 -7.42
N PHE A 115 -5.75 3.26 -8.74
CA PHE A 115 -5.15 2.22 -9.57
C PHE A 115 -3.61 2.21 -9.44
N MET A 116 -2.97 3.37 -9.57
CA MET A 116 -1.52 3.54 -9.41
C MET A 116 -1.03 3.07 -8.04
N GLN A 117 -1.75 3.45 -6.99
CA GLN A 117 -1.43 3.08 -5.61
C GLN A 117 -1.58 1.58 -5.36
N SER A 118 -2.71 0.99 -5.79
CA SER A 118 -2.96 -0.45 -5.70
C SER A 118 -1.88 -1.25 -6.41
N TYR A 119 -1.43 -0.77 -7.55
CA TYR A 119 -0.36 -1.36 -8.31
C TYR A 119 0.99 -1.31 -7.58
N LEU A 120 1.36 -0.17 -6.99
CA LEU A 120 2.58 -0.06 -6.19
C LEU A 120 2.56 -1.00 -4.99
N LEU A 121 1.39 -1.19 -4.36
CA LEU A 121 1.20 -2.16 -3.28
C LEU A 121 1.46 -3.60 -3.75
N ILE A 122 0.92 -3.97 -4.91
CA ILE A 122 1.12 -5.30 -5.49
C ILE A 122 2.60 -5.53 -5.81
N LEU A 123 3.28 -4.54 -6.39
CA LEU A 123 4.72 -4.63 -6.65
C LEU A 123 5.52 -4.78 -5.35
N ALA A 124 5.23 -3.97 -4.32
CA ALA A 124 5.88 -4.05 -3.02
C ALA A 124 5.68 -5.44 -2.39
N TYR A 125 4.47 -6.01 -2.49
CA TYR A 125 4.16 -7.36 -2.01
C TYR A 125 5.04 -8.42 -2.70
N PHE A 126 5.18 -8.38 -4.03
CA PHE A 126 6.04 -9.32 -4.76
C PHE A 126 7.52 -9.15 -4.40
N GLU A 127 7.98 -7.93 -4.16
CA GLU A 127 9.36 -7.69 -3.74
C GLU A 127 9.65 -8.24 -2.36
N VAL A 128 8.74 -8.07 -1.40
CA VAL A 128 8.86 -8.67 -0.06
C VAL A 128 8.90 -10.20 -0.15
N GLY A 129 8.08 -10.79 -1.03
CA GLY A 129 8.07 -12.24 -1.26
C GLY A 129 9.40 -12.81 -1.78
N LYS A 130 10.22 -12.00 -2.46
CA LYS A 130 11.56 -12.40 -2.93
C LYS A 130 12.62 -12.41 -1.83
N ILE A 131 12.36 -11.74 -0.71
CA ILE A 131 13.26 -11.80 0.44
C ILE A 131 13.11 -13.18 1.07
N ASN A 132 14.10 -14.01 0.82
CA ASN A 132 14.20 -15.32 1.47
C ASN A 132 14.63 -15.11 2.93
N ILE A 133 13.68 -14.62 3.75
CA ILE A 133 13.88 -14.51 5.19
C ILE A 133 13.89 -15.94 5.72
N ASN A 134 15.06 -16.44 6.06
CA ASN A 134 15.20 -17.69 6.77
C ASN A 134 14.62 -17.55 8.19
N LEU A 135 13.30 -17.43 8.28
CA LEU A 135 12.55 -17.41 9.54
C LEU A 135 12.84 -18.65 10.39
N SER A 136 13.25 -19.76 9.75
CA SER A 136 13.68 -20.98 10.44
C SER A 136 14.92 -20.79 11.33
N LYS A 137 15.71 -19.72 11.13
CA LYS A 137 16.83 -19.36 12.03
C LYS A 137 16.37 -18.64 13.29
N ILE A 138 15.20 -18.01 13.26
CA ILE A 138 14.60 -17.32 14.40
C ILE A 138 13.77 -18.39 15.13
N ARG A 139 14.36 -19.03 16.15
CA ARG A 139 13.66 -19.99 17.01
C ARG A 139 12.72 -19.25 17.99
N LEU A 140 11.73 -18.51 17.46
CA LEU A 140 10.68 -17.95 18.30
C LEU A 140 9.62 -19.04 18.56
N ASN A 141 9.17 -19.09 19.81
CA ASN A 141 7.99 -19.86 20.14
C ASN A 141 6.80 -19.37 19.30
N PRO A 142 6.04 -20.27 18.62
CA PRO A 142 4.88 -19.86 17.81
C PRO A 142 3.90 -18.96 18.55
N ALA A 143 3.69 -19.16 19.86
CA ALA A 143 2.84 -18.31 20.68
C ALA A 143 3.36 -16.86 20.79
N ILE A 144 4.67 -16.70 20.95
CA ILE A 144 5.28 -15.35 21.02
C ILE A 144 5.17 -14.66 19.65
N LEU A 145 5.39 -15.38 18.56
CA LEU A 145 5.24 -14.84 17.21
C LEU A 145 3.80 -14.34 16.96
N PHE A 146 2.82 -15.15 17.38
CA PHE A 146 1.41 -14.78 17.29
C PHE A 146 1.11 -13.48 18.07
N ILE A 147 1.54 -13.39 19.33
CA ILE A 147 1.34 -12.19 20.16
C ILE A 147 1.98 -10.96 19.51
N LEU A 148 3.21 -11.08 18.98
CA LEU A 148 3.91 -9.97 18.35
C LEU A 148 3.20 -9.49 17.07
N ILE A 149 2.68 -10.42 16.25
CA ILE A 149 1.92 -10.06 15.04
C ILE A 149 0.64 -9.32 15.43
N PHE A 150 -0.14 -9.85 16.38
CA PHE A 150 -1.36 -9.20 16.85
C PHE A 150 -1.09 -7.83 17.47
N ALA A 151 -0.08 -7.71 18.32
CA ALA A 151 0.32 -6.43 18.88
C ALA A 151 0.71 -5.44 17.77
N GLY A 152 1.48 -5.89 16.77
CA GLY A 152 1.84 -5.07 15.61
C GLY A 152 0.63 -4.57 14.82
N ILE A 153 -0.37 -5.43 14.59
CA ILE A 153 -1.62 -5.06 13.91
C ILE A 153 -2.41 -4.05 14.75
N ILE A 154 -2.55 -4.29 16.05
CA ILE A 154 -3.30 -3.41 16.96
C ILE A 154 -2.66 -2.02 17.04
N PHE A 155 -1.36 -1.93 17.30
CA PHE A 155 -0.68 -0.64 17.39
C PHE A 155 -0.58 0.07 16.04
N GLY A 156 -0.37 -0.68 14.96
CA GLY A 156 -0.40 -0.13 13.60
C GLY A 156 -1.77 0.42 13.23
N GLY A 157 -2.84 -0.32 13.53
CA GLY A 157 -4.22 0.11 13.34
C GLY A 157 -4.58 1.33 14.17
N ALA A 158 -4.19 1.36 15.46
CA ALA A 158 -4.39 2.52 16.33
C ALA A 158 -3.69 3.76 15.77
N GLY A 159 -2.43 3.62 15.32
CA GLY A 159 -1.70 4.72 14.66
C GLY A 159 -2.39 5.23 13.40
N MET A 160 -3.00 4.36 12.60
CA MET A 160 -3.79 4.76 11.44
C MET A 160 -5.08 5.48 11.83
N LEU A 161 -5.81 4.99 12.85
CA LEU A 161 -7.06 5.60 13.33
C LEU A 161 -6.85 6.99 13.97
N MET A 162 -5.63 7.29 14.44
CA MET A 162 -5.26 8.61 14.97
C MET A 162 -4.99 9.66 13.88
N LEU A 163 -4.99 9.30 12.60
CA LEU A 163 -4.75 10.26 11.54
C LEU A 163 -5.96 11.20 11.37
N PRO A 164 -5.75 12.48 11.05
CA PRO A 164 -6.81 13.50 11.02
C PRO A 164 -7.99 13.20 10.08
N GLU A 165 -7.72 12.55 8.95
CA GLU A 165 -8.76 12.21 7.96
C GLU A 165 -9.52 10.91 8.27
N MET A 166 -9.18 10.22 9.35
CA MET A 166 -9.84 8.96 9.73
C MET A 166 -11.09 9.17 10.58
N THR A 167 -11.22 10.32 11.20
CA THR A 167 -12.36 10.66 12.06
C THR A 167 -13.08 11.90 11.56
N ASN A 168 -14.41 11.95 11.74
CA ASN A 168 -15.23 13.14 11.51
C ASN A 168 -15.18 14.08 12.74
N ALA A 169 -14.16 14.01 13.55
CA ALA A 169 -14.05 14.72 14.79
C ALA A 169 -14.24 16.23 14.55
N SER A 170 -15.45 16.71 14.79
CA SER A 170 -15.66 18.08 15.19
C SER A 170 -14.96 18.22 16.55
N VAL A 171 -13.89 18.89 16.55
CA VAL A 171 -13.04 19.55 17.55
C VAL A 171 -13.21 19.23 19.06
N ASP A 172 -14.29 18.65 19.52
CA ASP A 172 -14.63 18.43 20.95
C ASP A 172 -14.70 16.95 21.37
N SER A 173 -14.20 16.02 20.56
CA SER A 173 -14.11 14.63 21.01
C SER A 173 -12.82 14.42 21.78
N ASP A 174 -12.91 13.93 23.01
CA ASP A 174 -11.79 13.49 23.84
C ASP A 174 -11.13 12.21 23.27
N TRP A 175 -11.03 12.11 21.93
CA TRP A 175 -10.45 10.97 21.23
C TRP A 175 -8.95 10.88 21.43
N ASP A 176 -8.56 9.95 22.28
CA ASP A 176 -7.18 9.73 22.66
C ASP A 176 -6.57 8.48 22.03
N PHE A 177 -5.23 8.38 22.10
CA PHE A 177 -4.50 7.20 21.64
C PHE A 177 -4.98 5.90 22.30
N ILE A 178 -5.43 5.97 23.56
CA ILE A 178 -5.96 4.81 24.30
C ILE A 178 -7.25 4.32 23.65
N ASP A 179 -8.14 5.22 23.23
CA ASP A 179 -9.39 4.89 22.54
C ASP A 179 -9.14 4.28 21.17
N ALA A 180 -8.13 4.81 20.46
CA ALA A 180 -7.68 4.25 19.18
C ALA A 180 -7.12 2.83 19.36
N VAL A 181 -6.31 2.58 20.40
CA VAL A 181 -5.79 1.24 20.72
C VAL A 181 -6.93 0.30 21.12
N PHE A 182 -7.86 0.75 21.95
CA PHE A 182 -9.03 -0.05 22.34
C PHE A 182 -9.87 -0.45 21.11
N THR A 183 -10.20 0.52 20.26
CA THR A 183 -11.01 0.29 19.05
C THR A 183 -10.28 -0.61 18.06
N SER A 184 -8.97 -0.40 17.86
CA SER A 184 -8.15 -1.25 17.00
C SER A 184 -8.03 -2.68 17.55
N ALA A 185 -7.86 -2.84 18.87
CA ALA A 185 -7.84 -4.15 19.53
C ALA A 185 -9.18 -4.86 19.41
N SER A 186 -10.27 -4.14 19.64
CA SER A 186 -11.64 -4.65 19.49
C SER A 186 -11.93 -5.11 18.06
N ALA A 187 -11.52 -4.34 17.06
CA ALA A 187 -11.66 -4.70 15.65
C ALA A 187 -10.81 -5.93 15.29
N THR A 188 -9.53 -5.94 15.71
CA THR A 188 -8.60 -7.04 15.41
C THR A 188 -8.98 -8.33 16.13
N CYS A 189 -9.46 -8.26 17.38
CA CYS A 189 -9.94 -9.43 18.13
C CYS A 189 -11.40 -9.81 17.78
N VAL A 190 -12.05 -9.06 16.89
CA VAL A 190 -13.44 -9.28 16.45
C VAL A 190 -14.42 -9.28 17.66
N THR A 191 -14.12 -8.49 18.69
CA THR A 191 -14.98 -8.40 19.90
C THR A 191 -16.18 -7.49 19.69
N GLY A 192 -16.08 -6.48 18.81
CA GLY A 192 -17.17 -5.58 18.45
C GLY A 192 -17.51 -4.53 19.50
N LEU A 193 -16.61 -4.30 20.48
CA LEU A 193 -16.79 -3.22 21.47
C LEU A 193 -16.38 -1.89 20.84
N MET A 194 -17.14 -0.84 21.05
CA MET A 194 -16.92 0.48 20.50
C MET A 194 -16.82 1.51 21.61
N VAL A 195 -15.87 2.44 21.48
CA VAL A 195 -15.81 3.66 22.30
C VAL A 195 -16.72 4.72 21.69
N GLU A 196 -16.63 4.86 20.36
CA GLU A 196 -17.42 5.80 19.56
C GLU A 196 -18.24 5.07 18.50
N GLU A 197 -19.34 5.65 18.06
CA GLU A 197 -20.21 5.05 17.05
C GLU A 197 -19.52 5.02 15.69
N THR A 198 -19.22 3.82 15.19
CA THR A 198 -18.40 3.62 13.98
C THR A 198 -18.97 4.32 12.74
N GLY A 199 -20.30 4.40 12.61
CA GLY A 199 -20.93 4.95 11.41
C GLY A 199 -20.90 6.47 11.31
N THR A 200 -20.88 7.15 12.45
CA THR A 200 -20.95 8.63 12.53
C THR A 200 -19.59 9.26 12.86
N PHE A 201 -18.81 8.61 13.71
CA PHE A 201 -17.53 9.13 14.18
C PHE A 201 -16.40 8.95 13.16
N PHE A 202 -16.31 7.76 12.52
CA PHE A 202 -15.26 7.50 11.54
C PHE A 202 -15.66 7.92 10.14
N THR A 203 -14.72 8.53 9.41
CA THR A 203 -14.87 8.78 7.98
C THR A 203 -14.92 7.45 7.20
N PHE A 204 -15.26 7.51 5.91
CA PHE A 204 -15.19 6.32 5.05
C PHE A 204 -13.80 5.66 5.06
N GLN A 205 -12.74 6.44 5.15
CA GLN A 205 -11.35 5.94 5.23
C GLN A 205 -11.09 5.25 6.57
N GLY A 206 -11.53 5.82 7.69
CA GLY A 206 -11.46 5.21 9.01
C GLY A 206 -12.25 3.89 9.09
N GLN A 207 -13.45 3.86 8.49
CA GLN A 207 -14.26 2.64 8.40
C GLN A 207 -13.58 1.56 7.56
N LEU A 208 -12.87 1.92 6.48
CA LEU A 208 -12.06 0.98 5.71
C LEU A 208 -10.91 0.40 6.55
N VAL A 209 -10.22 1.22 7.33
CA VAL A 209 -9.18 0.72 8.24
C VAL A 209 -9.78 -0.30 9.23
N LEU A 210 -10.91 0.02 9.86
CA LEU A 210 -11.60 -0.90 10.78
C LEU A 210 -12.00 -2.20 10.06
N MET A 211 -12.53 -2.12 8.85
CA MET A 211 -12.88 -3.29 8.04
C MET A 211 -11.66 -4.18 7.78
N PHE A 212 -10.51 -3.59 7.46
CA PHE A 212 -9.26 -4.35 7.27
C PHE A 212 -8.78 -5.00 8.55
N LEU A 213 -8.85 -4.32 9.70
CA LEU A 213 -8.49 -4.89 11.00
C LEU A 213 -9.35 -6.10 11.35
N ILE A 214 -10.69 -5.98 11.17
CA ILE A 214 -11.63 -7.08 11.38
C ILE A 214 -11.30 -8.25 10.45
N LYS A 215 -11.01 -7.99 9.18
CA LYS A 215 -10.63 -9.04 8.21
C LYS A 215 -9.34 -9.73 8.60
N LEU A 216 -8.31 -8.98 9.00
CA LEU A 216 -7.03 -9.55 9.42
C LEU A 216 -7.16 -10.40 10.68
N GLY A 217 -7.96 -9.97 11.65
CA GLY A 217 -8.22 -10.73 12.87
C GLY A 217 -9.10 -11.96 12.65
N GLY A 218 -10.12 -11.84 11.77
CA GLY A 218 -11.06 -12.94 11.48
C GLY A 218 -10.51 -14.03 10.55
N LEU A 219 -9.35 -13.85 9.93
CA LEU A 219 -8.69 -14.86 9.09
C LEU A 219 -7.88 -15.89 9.89
N ASN A 220 -7.81 -15.77 11.19
CA ASN A 220 -7.03 -16.66 12.08
C ASN A 220 -7.85 -17.78 12.70
#